data_941bce4b7da1b2a395b5977727b3da61
#
_entry.id   941bce4b7da1b2a395b5977727b3da61
#
_cell.length_a   1.000
_cell.length_b   1.000
_cell.length_c   1.000
_cell.angle_alpha   90.00
_cell.angle_beta   90.00
_cell.angle_gamma   90.00
#
_symmetry.space_group_name_H-M   'P 1'
#
loop_
_entity.id
_entity.type
_entity.pdbx_description
1 polymer ?
#
loop_
_entity_poly.entity_id
_entity_poly.type
_entity_poly.pdbx_seq_one_letter_code
_entity_poly.pdbx_strand_id
1 'polypeptide(L)'
;MDKVIFVVFDGLNAKTAHNHMGFLEHLVEKGIMAAYTIKSEMPAQSRPLYEVLQTGVPAAENGITSNRTVRRSKEQSVFEIAKDNGLKTGAAAYFWVSELYNRAPFQMMEDRIQLDTNALIEHGIFYHEDHYPDSHLIADGDYLIRKKATDYTLIHSMNIDDAGHKFGADSKEYVQAAVRVDAELSQYIWRWMSEGYQIVVTSDHGMNDYHTHNGISDEDRLVPLYLFSDKVIVKDFRKEEAVVPQLEIAPFLCNLLGIPAGDRMQAVQGIFMKRGSGDAAE
;
A
#
# COMPACT_ATOMS: atom_id res chain seq x y z
N MET A 1 -0.70 21.06 4.38
CA MET A 1 -1.42 19.82 4.68
C MET A 1 -0.61 18.69 4.10
N ASP A 2 -0.35 17.66 4.87
CA ASP A 2 0.49 16.56 4.43
C ASP A 2 -0.29 15.66 3.45
N LYS A 3 0.35 15.27 2.35
CA LYS A 3 -0.24 14.44 1.30
C LYS A 3 0.51 13.12 1.21
N VAL A 4 -0.20 12.03 0.97
CA VAL A 4 0.38 10.70 0.91
C VAL A 4 -0.08 9.94 -0.33
N ILE A 5 0.87 9.36 -1.04
CA ILE A 5 0.63 8.33 -2.04
C ILE A 5 1.05 7.00 -1.43
N PHE A 6 0.09 6.08 -1.33
CA PHE A 6 0.29 4.74 -0.83
C PHE A 6 0.23 3.75 -1.99
N VAL A 7 1.35 3.13 -2.31
CA VAL A 7 1.48 2.15 -3.41
C VAL A 7 1.58 0.76 -2.83
N VAL A 8 0.71 -0.13 -3.26
CA VAL A 8 0.71 -1.55 -2.87
C VAL A 8 0.89 -2.41 -4.10
N PHE A 9 1.96 -3.19 -4.14
CA PHE A 9 2.22 -4.19 -5.18
C PHE A 9 1.83 -5.56 -4.63
N ASP A 10 0.63 -6.03 -4.99
CA ASP A 10 0.10 -7.31 -4.50
C ASP A 10 1.06 -8.47 -4.77
N GLY A 11 1.28 -9.31 -3.77
CA GLY A 11 2.07 -10.52 -3.89
C GLY A 11 3.59 -10.33 -4.00
N LEU A 12 4.14 -9.13 -3.74
CA LEU A 12 5.58 -8.87 -3.86
C LEU A 12 6.33 -9.27 -2.59
N ASN A 13 7.13 -10.34 -2.62
CA ASN A 13 7.98 -10.71 -1.51
C ASN A 13 9.22 -9.79 -1.37
N ALA A 14 9.73 -9.68 -0.13
CA ALA A 14 10.88 -8.81 0.20
C ALA A 14 12.16 -9.19 -0.56
N LYS A 15 12.41 -10.49 -0.79
CA LYS A 15 13.57 -11.00 -1.50
C LYS A 15 13.62 -10.49 -2.94
N THR A 16 12.49 -10.61 -3.66
CA THR A 16 12.41 -10.15 -5.05
C THR A 16 12.49 -8.64 -5.15
N ALA A 17 11.82 -7.91 -4.26
CA ALA A 17 11.91 -6.45 -4.20
C ALA A 17 13.36 -5.99 -4.03
N HIS A 18 14.05 -6.50 -3.00
CA HIS A 18 15.42 -6.12 -2.69
C HIS A 18 16.40 -6.44 -3.84
N ASN A 19 16.23 -7.58 -4.51
CA ASN A 19 17.19 -8.02 -5.52
C ASN A 19 16.91 -7.45 -6.92
N HIS A 20 15.68 -7.00 -7.21
CA HIS A 20 15.26 -6.74 -8.59
C HIS A 20 14.55 -5.40 -8.83
N MET A 21 14.07 -4.68 -7.79
CA MET A 21 13.49 -3.35 -7.98
C MET A 21 14.58 -2.27 -7.98
N GLY A 22 15.35 -2.24 -9.07
CA GLY A 22 16.59 -1.45 -9.16
C GLY A 22 16.41 0.05 -8.98
N PHE A 23 15.26 0.64 -9.34
CA PHE A 23 14.99 2.05 -9.13
C PHE A 23 14.74 2.38 -7.66
N LEU A 24 13.85 1.65 -6.98
CA LEU A 24 13.60 1.88 -5.55
C LEU A 24 14.84 1.59 -4.70
N GLU A 25 15.57 0.52 -4.99
CA GLU A 25 16.84 0.23 -4.32
C GLU A 25 17.87 1.34 -4.53
N HIS A 26 17.95 1.90 -5.74
CA HIS A 26 18.83 3.05 -5.99
C HIS A 26 18.45 4.27 -5.13
N LEU A 27 17.16 4.54 -4.93
CA LEU A 27 16.73 5.63 -4.05
C LEU A 27 17.14 5.39 -2.58
N VAL A 28 17.12 4.14 -2.12
CA VAL A 28 17.63 3.75 -0.79
C VAL A 28 19.15 3.94 -0.71
N GLU A 29 19.91 3.46 -1.68
CA GLU A 29 21.36 3.62 -1.76
C GLU A 29 21.78 5.10 -1.76
N LYS A 30 21.00 5.97 -2.39
CA LYS A 30 21.25 7.42 -2.42
C LYS A 30 20.81 8.14 -1.14
N GLY A 31 20.22 7.44 -0.17
CA GLY A 31 19.71 8.07 1.05
C GLY A 31 18.53 9.01 0.78
N ILE A 32 17.71 8.69 -0.22
CA ILE A 32 16.50 9.44 -0.57
C ILE A 32 15.28 8.76 0.08
N MET A 33 15.23 7.42 0.08
CA MET A 33 14.19 6.64 0.73
C MET A 33 14.73 5.83 1.89
N ALA A 34 13.92 5.65 2.93
CA ALA A 34 14.16 4.64 3.95
C ALA A 34 13.61 3.28 3.47
N ALA A 35 14.22 2.20 3.94
CA ALA A 35 13.76 0.84 3.65
C ALA A 35 13.65 -0.01 4.90
N TYR A 36 12.58 -0.80 4.98
CA TYR A 36 12.30 -1.78 6.04
C TYR A 36 11.79 -3.08 5.43
N THR A 37 11.74 -4.12 6.25
CA THR A 37 10.98 -5.34 5.97
C THR A 37 9.73 -5.36 6.83
N ILE A 38 8.57 -5.63 6.24
CA ILE A 38 7.31 -5.83 6.95
C ILE A 38 7.02 -7.31 7.08
N LYS A 39 6.40 -7.70 8.19
CA LYS A 39 5.77 -9.02 8.34
C LYS A 39 4.27 -8.88 8.21
N SER A 40 3.71 -9.45 7.15
CA SER A 40 2.28 -9.47 6.89
C SER A 40 1.51 -10.21 7.97
N GLU A 41 0.28 -9.77 8.22
CA GLU A 41 -0.68 -10.43 9.10
C GLU A 41 -1.20 -11.75 8.51
N MET A 42 -2.02 -12.46 9.27
CA MET A 42 -2.65 -13.70 8.85
C MET A 42 -4.18 -13.55 8.80
N PRO A 43 -4.83 -14.20 7.85
CA PRO A 43 -4.29 -15.05 6.77
C PRO A 43 -3.59 -14.21 5.69
N ALA A 44 -2.50 -14.72 5.11
CA ALA A 44 -1.80 -14.07 4.01
C ALA A 44 -2.62 -14.18 2.71
N GLN A 45 -3.71 -13.45 2.65
CA GLN A 45 -4.65 -13.35 1.52
C GLN A 45 -4.97 -11.88 1.24
N SER A 46 -5.11 -11.52 0.00
CA SER A 46 -5.19 -10.14 -0.47
C SER A 46 -6.32 -9.35 0.21
N ARG A 47 -7.59 -9.76 0.10
CA ARG A 47 -8.71 -9.01 0.68
C ARG A 47 -8.60 -8.80 2.20
N PRO A 48 -8.28 -9.82 3.04
CA PRO A 48 -7.97 -9.63 4.46
C PRO A 48 -6.86 -8.62 4.70
N LEU A 49 -5.79 -8.65 3.89
CA LEU A 49 -4.64 -7.78 4.11
C LEU A 49 -4.83 -6.38 3.55
N TYR A 50 -5.67 -6.17 2.52
CA TYR A 50 -6.12 -4.82 2.14
C TYR A 50 -6.86 -4.14 3.30
N GLU A 51 -7.70 -4.89 4.01
CA GLU A 51 -8.38 -4.40 5.21
C GLU A 51 -7.38 -4.06 6.32
N VAL A 52 -6.42 -4.95 6.59
CA VAL A 52 -5.36 -4.71 7.59
C VAL A 52 -4.55 -3.46 7.26
N LEU A 53 -4.11 -3.29 6.01
CA LEU A 53 -3.31 -2.14 5.57
C LEU A 53 -4.05 -0.80 5.71
N GLN A 54 -5.38 -0.81 5.68
CA GLN A 54 -6.18 0.42 5.78
C GLN A 54 -6.79 0.65 7.16
N THR A 55 -6.84 -0.36 8.03
CA THR A 55 -7.50 -0.25 9.33
C THR A 55 -6.58 -0.50 10.51
N GLY A 56 -5.44 -1.19 10.30
CA GLY A 56 -4.55 -1.61 11.39
C GLY A 56 -5.18 -2.62 12.34
N VAL A 57 -6.29 -3.27 11.94
CA VAL A 57 -7.01 -4.25 12.76
C VAL A 57 -6.81 -5.66 12.21
N PRO A 58 -6.38 -6.64 13.03
CA PRO A 58 -6.15 -8.01 12.56
C PRO A 58 -7.40 -8.64 11.91
N ALA A 59 -7.22 -9.47 10.89
CA ALA A 59 -8.31 -10.12 10.16
C ALA A 59 -9.25 -10.93 11.08
N ALA A 60 -8.71 -11.56 12.12
CA ALA A 60 -9.50 -12.31 13.12
C ALA A 60 -10.48 -11.40 13.90
N GLU A 61 -10.19 -10.11 14.01
CA GLU A 61 -11.00 -9.14 14.75
C GLU A 61 -11.90 -8.32 13.83
N ASN A 62 -11.41 -7.91 12.64
CA ASN A 62 -12.20 -7.14 11.67
C ASN A 62 -13.21 -8.03 10.92
N GLY A 63 -13.00 -9.36 10.90
CA GLY A 63 -13.90 -10.35 10.31
C GLY A 63 -13.84 -10.46 8.78
N ILE A 64 -12.88 -9.80 8.10
CA ILE A 64 -12.54 -10.05 6.71
C ILE A 64 -11.44 -11.13 6.70
N THR A 65 -11.83 -12.39 6.70
CA THR A 65 -10.93 -13.52 6.94
C THR A 65 -10.59 -14.34 5.69
N SER A 66 -11.13 -13.98 4.55
CA SER A 66 -10.82 -14.61 3.26
C SER A 66 -11.17 -13.72 2.08
N ASN A 67 -10.60 -14.02 0.90
CA ASN A 67 -10.94 -13.34 -0.36
C ASN A 67 -12.43 -13.46 -0.73
N ARG A 68 -13.16 -14.42 -0.15
CA ARG A 68 -14.60 -14.64 -0.38
C ARG A 68 -15.50 -13.79 0.53
N THR A 69 -14.95 -13.03 1.47
CA THR A 69 -15.73 -12.19 2.37
C THR A 69 -16.11 -10.88 1.66
N VAL A 70 -17.22 -10.91 0.92
CA VAL A 70 -17.72 -9.77 0.14
C VAL A 70 -18.66 -8.94 0.99
N ARG A 71 -18.15 -7.86 1.58
CA ARG A 71 -18.90 -6.85 2.34
C ARG A 71 -18.04 -5.62 2.57
N ARG A 72 -18.66 -4.51 2.94
CA ARG A 72 -17.94 -3.34 3.43
C ARG A 72 -17.25 -3.62 4.76
N SER A 73 -16.13 -2.92 4.96
CA SER A 73 -15.48 -2.82 6.26
C SER A 73 -16.46 -2.33 7.34
N LYS A 74 -16.24 -2.77 8.57
CA LYS A 74 -16.90 -2.26 9.78
C LYS A 74 -15.93 -1.47 10.64
N GLU A 75 -14.66 -1.44 10.26
CA GLU A 75 -13.59 -0.75 10.96
C GLU A 75 -13.38 0.63 10.34
N GLN A 76 -12.91 1.55 11.15
CA GLN A 76 -12.52 2.87 10.68
C GLN A 76 -11.23 2.77 9.85
N SER A 77 -11.32 3.12 8.58
CA SER A 77 -10.19 3.05 7.65
C SER A 77 -9.45 4.37 7.54
N VAL A 78 -8.22 4.35 7.03
CA VAL A 78 -7.47 5.57 6.68
C VAL A 78 -8.28 6.46 5.73
N PHE A 79 -9.06 5.89 4.79
CA PHE A 79 -9.94 6.67 3.92
C PHE A 79 -11.01 7.44 4.70
N GLU A 80 -11.65 6.78 5.67
CA GLU A 80 -12.68 7.40 6.50
C GLU A 80 -12.09 8.51 7.37
N ILE A 81 -10.98 8.23 8.06
CA ILE A 81 -10.32 9.20 8.94
C ILE A 81 -9.82 10.40 8.10
N ALA A 82 -9.22 10.16 6.94
CA ALA A 82 -8.77 11.23 6.06
C ALA A 82 -9.94 12.14 5.65
N LYS A 83 -11.04 11.54 5.20
CA LYS A 83 -12.26 12.27 4.83
C LYS A 83 -12.85 13.06 5.99
N ASP A 84 -12.96 12.47 7.17
CA ASP A 84 -13.49 13.12 8.38
C ASP A 84 -12.63 14.33 8.80
N ASN A 85 -11.34 14.33 8.42
CA ASN A 85 -10.43 15.44 8.61
C ASN A 85 -10.35 16.40 7.41
N GLY A 86 -11.27 16.28 6.46
CA GLY A 86 -11.40 17.19 5.31
C GLY A 86 -10.38 16.97 4.20
N LEU A 87 -9.70 15.81 4.18
CA LEU A 87 -8.79 15.42 3.12
C LEU A 87 -9.54 14.74 1.98
N LYS A 88 -9.12 15.00 0.75
CA LYS A 88 -9.64 14.34 -0.44
C LYS A 88 -9.00 12.98 -0.63
N THR A 89 -9.82 11.96 -0.78
CA THR A 89 -9.39 10.57 -0.92
C THR A 89 -9.49 10.09 -2.35
N GLY A 90 -8.53 9.26 -2.76
CA GLY A 90 -8.51 8.64 -4.08
C GLY A 90 -8.00 7.21 -4.05
N ALA A 91 -8.42 6.40 -5.03
CA ALA A 91 -7.86 5.07 -5.26
C ALA A 91 -7.88 4.70 -6.75
N ALA A 92 -6.74 4.28 -7.27
CA ALA A 92 -6.62 3.51 -8.49
C ALA A 92 -6.26 2.08 -8.07
N ALA A 93 -7.21 1.14 -8.11
CA ALA A 93 -7.05 -0.12 -7.38
C ALA A 93 -7.92 -1.26 -7.94
N TYR A 94 -7.58 -2.47 -7.52
CA TYR A 94 -8.42 -3.64 -7.74
C TYR A 94 -9.80 -3.45 -7.08
N PHE A 95 -10.85 -3.91 -7.73
CA PHE A 95 -12.25 -3.65 -7.35
C PHE A 95 -12.61 -4.05 -5.91
N TRP A 96 -11.87 -4.96 -5.28
CA TRP A 96 -12.07 -5.33 -3.88
C TRP A 96 -11.89 -4.15 -2.92
N VAL A 97 -11.06 -3.18 -3.28
CA VAL A 97 -10.90 -1.95 -2.49
C VAL A 97 -12.19 -1.14 -2.49
N SER A 98 -12.90 -1.05 -3.64
CA SER A 98 -14.23 -0.44 -3.69
C SER A 98 -15.24 -1.21 -2.84
N GLU A 99 -15.20 -2.55 -2.86
CA GLU A 99 -16.11 -3.36 -2.03
C GLU A 99 -15.87 -3.19 -0.53
N LEU A 100 -14.63 -3.02 -0.11
CA LEU A 100 -14.29 -2.80 1.29
C LEU A 100 -14.74 -1.41 1.79
N TYR A 101 -14.63 -0.36 0.98
CA TYR A 101 -14.79 1.00 1.49
C TYR A 101 -15.96 1.78 0.89
N ASN A 102 -16.40 1.50 -0.33
CA ASN A 102 -17.51 2.21 -0.95
C ASN A 102 -18.78 1.38 -1.05
N ARG A 103 -18.82 0.35 -1.90
CA ARG A 103 -20.03 -0.46 -2.10
C ARG A 103 -19.70 -1.93 -2.37
N ALA A 104 -20.35 -2.84 -1.65
CA ALA A 104 -20.32 -4.27 -1.89
C ALA A 104 -21.76 -4.80 -2.13
N PRO A 105 -21.95 -5.73 -3.09
CA PRO A 105 -20.95 -6.18 -4.08
C PRO A 105 -20.66 -5.11 -5.15
N PHE A 106 -19.48 -5.21 -5.78
CA PHE A 106 -19.07 -4.33 -6.89
C PHE A 106 -19.97 -4.48 -8.12
N GLN A 107 -20.35 -3.34 -8.70
CA GLN A 107 -21.13 -3.29 -9.93
C GLN A 107 -20.34 -2.53 -11.01
N MET A 108 -19.84 -3.25 -12.02
CA MET A 108 -18.91 -2.74 -13.01
C MET A 108 -19.35 -1.41 -13.64
N MET A 109 -20.61 -1.28 -14.02
CA MET A 109 -21.12 -0.08 -14.70
C MET A 109 -21.21 1.14 -13.79
N GLU A 110 -21.38 0.92 -12.49
CA GLU A 110 -21.61 1.97 -11.50
C GLU A 110 -20.35 2.31 -10.73
N ASP A 111 -19.49 1.30 -10.47
CA ASP A 111 -18.40 1.42 -9.52
C ASP A 111 -17.02 1.53 -10.15
N ARG A 112 -16.87 1.21 -11.45
CA ARG A 112 -15.55 1.22 -12.10
C ARG A 112 -14.91 2.61 -12.08
N ILE A 113 -15.68 3.66 -12.30
CA ILE A 113 -15.22 5.05 -12.19
C ILE A 113 -16.17 5.75 -11.23
N GLN A 114 -15.73 5.95 -10.00
CA GLN A 114 -16.51 6.60 -8.96
C GLN A 114 -16.01 8.02 -8.72
N LEU A 115 -16.92 8.98 -8.82
CA LEU A 115 -16.65 10.39 -8.56
C LEU A 115 -17.78 10.89 -7.66
N ASP A 116 -17.79 10.43 -6.41
CA ASP A 116 -18.82 10.73 -5.40
C ASP A 116 -18.17 11.24 -4.12
N THR A 117 -18.34 12.52 -3.84
CA THR A 117 -17.82 13.17 -2.63
C THR A 117 -18.46 12.67 -1.33
N ASN A 118 -19.53 11.88 -1.37
CA ASN A 118 -20.12 11.26 -0.19
C ASN A 118 -19.49 9.89 0.13
N ALA A 119 -18.85 9.23 -0.86
CA ALA A 119 -18.17 7.96 -0.64
C ALA A 119 -16.92 8.13 0.22
N LEU A 120 -16.42 7.06 0.87
CA LEU A 120 -15.17 7.10 1.64
C LEU A 120 -13.97 7.29 0.71
N ILE A 121 -13.97 6.63 -0.45
CA ILE A 121 -13.06 6.92 -1.55
C ILE A 121 -13.82 7.83 -2.52
N GLU A 122 -13.55 9.12 -2.46
CA GLU A 122 -14.27 10.13 -3.23
C GLU A 122 -14.00 10.06 -4.73
N HIS A 123 -12.79 9.67 -5.09
CA HIS A 123 -12.33 9.57 -6.47
C HIS A 123 -11.70 8.20 -6.72
N GLY A 124 -12.44 7.28 -7.34
CA GLY A 124 -12.02 5.91 -7.60
C GLY A 124 -11.96 5.56 -9.07
N ILE A 125 -10.89 4.87 -9.48
CA ILE A 125 -10.79 4.16 -10.76
C ILE A 125 -10.46 2.71 -10.40
N PHE A 126 -11.44 1.81 -10.56
CA PHE A 126 -11.30 0.43 -10.13
C PHE A 126 -11.27 -0.52 -11.30
N TYR A 127 -10.28 -1.40 -11.35
CA TYR A 127 -10.15 -2.43 -12.37
C TYR A 127 -10.57 -3.80 -11.81
N HIS A 128 -10.89 -4.73 -12.70
CA HIS A 128 -11.43 -6.04 -12.35
C HIS A 128 -10.53 -7.20 -12.79
N GLU A 129 -9.66 -6.98 -13.76
CA GLU A 129 -8.81 -8.03 -14.33
C GLU A 129 -7.43 -8.04 -13.65
N ASP A 130 -6.97 -9.20 -13.17
CA ASP A 130 -5.70 -9.34 -12.44
C ASP A 130 -4.48 -8.88 -13.25
N HIS A 131 -4.58 -8.93 -14.57
CA HIS A 131 -3.54 -8.49 -15.51
C HIS A 131 -3.77 -7.06 -16.06
N TYR A 132 -4.56 -6.21 -15.37
CA TYR A 132 -4.68 -4.79 -15.75
C TYR A 132 -3.29 -4.14 -15.79
N PRO A 133 -2.89 -3.47 -16.90
CA PRO A 133 -1.51 -3.02 -17.07
C PRO A 133 -1.08 -2.00 -16.01
N ASP A 134 0.06 -2.22 -15.34
CA ASP A 134 0.60 -1.31 -14.34
C ASP A 134 0.84 0.10 -14.89
N SER A 135 1.24 0.23 -16.16
CA SER A 135 1.40 1.52 -16.83
C SER A 135 0.10 2.33 -16.88
N HIS A 136 -1.05 1.66 -17.08
CA HIS A 136 -2.36 2.31 -17.04
C HIS A 136 -2.78 2.61 -15.60
N LEU A 137 -2.57 1.68 -14.69
CA LEU A 137 -2.90 1.83 -13.28
C LEU A 137 -2.17 3.02 -12.64
N ILE A 138 -0.86 3.13 -12.85
CA ILE A 138 -0.07 4.24 -12.30
C ILE A 138 -0.49 5.57 -12.94
N ALA A 139 -0.83 5.56 -14.25
CA ALA A 139 -1.39 6.74 -14.93
C ALA A 139 -2.77 7.13 -14.38
N ASP A 140 -3.63 6.15 -14.04
CA ASP A 140 -4.92 6.39 -13.38
C ASP A 140 -4.72 7.03 -12.00
N GLY A 141 -3.75 6.52 -11.20
CA GLY A 141 -3.36 7.12 -9.94
C GLY A 141 -2.86 8.56 -10.10
N ASP A 142 -1.97 8.80 -11.05
CA ASP A 142 -1.47 10.14 -11.38
C ASP A 142 -2.59 11.09 -11.83
N TYR A 143 -3.57 10.59 -12.57
CA TYR A 143 -4.75 11.36 -12.94
C TYR A 143 -5.53 11.82 -11.70
N LEU A 144 -5.76 10.93 -10.72
CA LEU A 144 -6.45 11.27 -9.48
C LEU A 144 -5.67 12.31 -8.68
N ILE A 145 -4.36 12.13 -8.55
CA ILE A 145 -3.46 13.06 -7.87
C ILE A 145 -3.52 14.45 -8.51
N ARG A 146 -3.36 14.54 -9.82
CA ARG A 146 -3.21 15.83 -10.52
C ARG A 146 -4.53 16.49 -10.89
N LYS A 147 -5.56 15.71 -11.27
CA LYS A 147 -6.82 16.26 -11.78
C LYS A 147 -7.91 16.34 -10.73
N LYS A 148 -7.82 15.51 -9.69
CA LYS A 148 -8.75 15.52 -8.56
C LYS A 148 -8.13 16.16 -7.32
N ALA A 149 -6.81 16.34 -7.31
CA ALA A 149 -6.04 16.91 -6.21
C ALA A 149 -6.29 16.15 -4.89
N THR A 150 -6.19 14.82 -4.97
CA THR A 150 -6.36 13.94 -3.80
C THR A 150 -5.19 14.12 -2.84
N ASP A 151 -5.49 14.15 -1.54
CA ASP A 151 -4.51 14.28 -0.46
C ASP A 151 -4.02 12.91 0.01
N TYR A 152 -4.90 11.91 0.02
CA TYR A 152 -4.55 10.50 0.23
C TYR A 152 -4.94 9.69 -1.00
N THR A 153 -3.97 9.03 -1.63
CA THR A 153 -4.20 8.22 -2.83
C THR A 153 -3.61 6.82 -2.66
N LEU A 154 -4.46 5.80 -2.78
CA LEU A 154 -4.01 4.41 -2.92
C LEU A 154 -3.81 4.08 -4.41
N ILE A 155 -2.67 3.49 -4.74
CA ILE A 155 -2.41 2.85 -6.05
C ILE A 155 -2.09 1.37 -5.76
N HIS A 156 -2.90 0.46 -6.29
CA HIS A 156 -2.80 -0.96 -5.96
C HIS A 156 -2.76 -1.82 -7.22
N SER A 157 -1.66 -2.55 -7.42
CA SER A 157 -1.37 -3.41 -8.59
C SER A 157 -1.48 -4.90 -8.26
N MET A 158 -2.01 -5.70 -9.20
CA MET A 158 -2.14 -7.16 -9.10
C MET A 158 -1.14 -7.94 -9.97
N ASN A 159 -0.36 -7.28 -10.83
CA ASN A 159 0.40 -8.00 -11.87
C ASN A 159 1.49 -8.92 -11.32
N ILE A 160 2.08 -8.61 -10.17
CA ILE A 160 3.10 -9.45 -9.55
C ILE A 160 2.46 -10.70 -8.96
N ASP A 161 1.32 -10.55 -8.26
CA ASP A 161 0.55 -11.66 -7.72
C ASP A 161 0.06 -12.61 -8.83
N ASP A 162 -0.52 -12.06 -9.90
CA ASP A 162 -0.96 -12.82 -11.09
C ASP A 162 0.20 -13.62 -11.71
N ALA A 163 1.39 -13.02 -11.83
CA ALA A 163 2.59 -13.73 -12.29
C ALA A 163 3.04 -14.81 -11.31
N GLY A 164 2.98 -14.55 -10.01
CA GLY A 164 3.30 -15.51 -8.95
C GLY A 164 2.39 -16.73 -8.97
N HIS A 165 1.09 -16.53 -9.11
CA HIS A 165 0.11 -17.62 -9.23
C HIS A 165 0.30 -18.46 -10.49
N LYS A 166 0.72 -17.84 -11.60
CA LYS A 166 0.93 -18.55 -12.87
C LYS A 166 2.26 -19.28 -12.94
N PHE A 167 3.33 -18.73 -12.36
CA PHE A 167 4.70 -19.16 -12.64
C PHE A 167 5.55 -19.45 -11.39
N GLY A 168 5.12 -19.07 -10.20
CA GLY A 168 5.91 -19.17 -8.96
C GLY A 168 6.86 -17.99 -8.74
N ALA A 169 7.29 -17.79 -7.49
CA ALA A 169 8.09 -16.62 -7.10
C ALA A 169 9.53 -16.63 -7.63
N ASP A 170 10.12 -17.81 -7.88
CA ASP A 170 11.48 -17.94 -8.42
C ASP A 170 11.49 -17.86 -9.97
N SER A 171 10.33 -17.67 -10.63
CA SER A 171 10.23 -17.56 -12.07
C SER A 171 10.75 -16.22 -12.59
N LYS A 172 11.24 -16.22 -13.84
CA LYS A 172 11.63 -14.98 -14.51
C LYS A 172 10.43 -14.07 -14.77
N GLU A 173 9.23 -14.62 -14.94
CA GLU A 173 7.99 -13.91 -15.18
C GLU A 173 7.59 -13.07 -13.96
N TYR A 174 7.68 -13.63 -12.76
CA TYR A 174 7.44 -12.93 -11.50
C TYR A 174 8.48 -11.80 -11.27
N VAL A 175 9.76 -12.12 -11.44
CA VAL A 175 10.84 -11.13 -11.35
C VAL A 175 10.65 -10.01 -12.39
N GLN A 176 10.29 -10.35 -13.63
CA GLN A 176 10.04 -9.34 -14.67
C GLN A 176 8.82 -8.47 -14.37
N ALA A 177 7.78 -9.00 -13.70
CA ALA A 177 6.65 -8.18 -13.27
C ALA A 177 7.11 -7.13 -12.26
N ALA A 178 7.92 -7.51 -11.26
CA ALA A 178 8.50 -6.58 -10.30
C ALA A 178 9.40 -5.52 -10.96
N VAL A 179 10.29 -5.93 -11.88
CA VAL A 179 11.16 -5.00 -12.62
C VAL A 179 10.35 -4.02 -13.47
N ARG A 180 9.28 -4.49 -14.13
CA ARG A 180 8.45 -3.62 -14.97
C ARG A 180 7.73 -2.57 -14.16
N VAL A 181 7.08 -2.94 -13.05
CA VAL A 181 6.33 -1.96 -12.24
C VAL A 181 7.25 -0.96 -11.57
N ASP A 182 8.46 -1.36 -11.16
CA ASP A 182 9.51 -0.47 -10.64
C ASP A 182 9.92 0.57 -11.70
N ALA A 183 10.13 0.13 -12.94
CA ALA A 183 10.43 1.01 -14.07
C ALA A 183 9.27 1.97 -14.40
N GLU A 184 8.02 1.50 -14.37
CA GLU A 184 6.85 2.37 -14.54
C GLU A 184 6.75 3.42 -13.44
N LEU A 185 6.92 3.02 -12.17
CA LEU A 185 6.88 3.93 -11.03
C LEU A 185 7.95 5.04 -11.14
N SER A 186 9.13 4.72 -11.68
CA SER A 186 10.24 5.65 -11.84
C SER A 186 9.88 6.89 -12.68
N GLN A 187 8.90 6.78 -13.58
CA GLN A 187 8.45 7.87 -14.45
C GLN A 187 7.63 8.94 -13.69
N TYR A 188 7.08 8.59 -12.53
CA TYR A 188 6.15 9.43 -11.78
C TYR A 188 6.73 9.93 -10.45
N ILE A 189 7.52 9.11 -9.77
CA ILE A 189 7.89 9.30 -8.37
C ILE A 189 8.62 10.64 -8.11
N TRP A 190 9.51 11.07 -9.02
CA TRP A 190 10.23 12.33 -8.89
C TRP A 190 9.30 13.54 -8.93
N ARG A 191 8.29 13.50 -9.78
CA ARG A 191 7.30 14.55 -9.84
C ARG A 191 6.45 14.59 -8.57
N TRP A 192 5.94 13.44 -8.10
CA TRP A 192 5.17 13.37 -6.87
C TRP A 192 5.95 13.89 -5.67
N MET A 193 7.23 13.54 -5.55
CA MET A 193 8.13 14.09 -4.54
C MET A 193 8.24 15.62 -4.65
N SER A 194 8.43 16.16 -5.86
CA SER A 194 8.56 17.61 -6.09
C SER A 194 7.26 18.38 -5.84
N GLU A 195 6.11 17.73 -5.96
CA GLU A 195 4.78 18.26 -5.64
C GLU A 195 4.43 18.14 -4.14
N GLY A 196 5.37 17.66 -3.31
CA GLY A 196 5.24 17.60 -1.85
C GLY A 196 4.48 16.38 -1.32
N TYR A 197 4.34 15.33 -2.13
CA TYR A 197 3.77 14.07 -1.67
C TYR A 197 4.80 13.23 -0.91
N GLN A 198 4.38 12.69 0.22
CA GLN A 198 5.07 11.60 0.89
C GLN A 198 4.67 10.28 0.20
N ILE A 199 5.61 9.35 0.06
CA ILE A 199 5.40 8.12 -0.71
C ILE A 199 5.70 6.92 0.17
N VAL A 200 4.75 6.01 0.22
CA VAL A 200 4.85 4.72 0.92
C VAL A 200 4.63 3.62 -0.11
N VAL A 201 5.61 2.74 -0.30
CA VAL A 201 5.52 1.60 -1.22
C VAL A 201 5.70 0.32 -0.43
N THR A 202 4.74 -0.61 -0.54
CA THR A 202 4.78 -1.91 0.14
C THR A 202 4.05 -2.99 -0.65
N SER A 203 3.86 -4.14 -0.05
CA SER A 203 2.97 -5.21 -0.50
C SER A 203 2.06 -5.64 0.64
N ASP A 204 0.97 -6.29 0.31
CA ASP A 204 0.05 -6.90 1.28
C ASP A 204 0.58 -8.23 1.81
N HIS A 205 1.06 -9.12 0.92
CA HIS A 205 1.75 -10.38 1.22
C HIS A 205 2.85 -10.65 0.21
N GLY A 206 3.60 -11.71 0.43
CA GLY A 206 4.59 -12.20 -0.52
C GLY A 206 4.03 -13.31 -1.42
N MET A 207 4.92 -14.09 -2.02
CA MET A 207 4.62 -15.22 -2.89
C MET A 207 5.73 -16.26 -2.75
N ASN A 208 5.35 -17.54 -2.73
CA ASN A 208 6.30 -18.64 -2.76
C ASN A 208 6.39 -19.31 -4.13
N ASP A 209 7.31 -20.25 -4.28
CA ASP A 209 7.53 -20.96 -5.54
C ASP A 209 6.49 -22.05 -5.85
N TYR A 210 5.58 -22.32 -4.89
CA TYR A 210 4.45 -23.24 -5.09
C TYR A 210 3.20 -22.56 -5.65
N HIS A 211 3.34 -21.37 -6.24
CA HIS A 211 2.24 -20.58 -6.85
C HIS A 211 1.16 -20.17 -5.85
N THR A 212 1.53 -19.98 -4.59
CA THR A 212 0.60 -19.63 -3.51
C THR A 212 1.29 -18.75 -2.46
N HIS A 213 0.50 -18.12 -1.61
CA HIS A 213 0.96 -17.26 -0.52
C HIS A 213 0.19 -17.50 0.80
N ASN A 214 -0.57 -18.63 0.87
CA ASN A 214 -1.45 -18.90 2.02
C ASN A 214 -0.73 -19.51 3.23
N GLY A 215 0.59 -19.61 3.19
CA GLY A 215 1.41 -20.23 4.21
C GLY A 215 1.90 -19.25 5.29
N ILE A 216 2.86 -19.75 6.06
CA ILE A 216 3.52 -19.01 7.15
C ILE A 216 5.00 -18.76 6.87
N SER A 217 5.47 -19.12 5.66
CA SER A 217 6.86 -18.98 5.28
C SER A 217 7.27 -17.50 5.17
N ASP A 218 8.55 -17.24 5.19
CA ASP A 218 9.06 -15.88 5.02
C ASP A 218 8.76 -15.36 3.60
N GLU A 219 8.76 -16.22 2.59
CA GLU A 219 8.38 -15.85 1.23
C GLU A 219 6.91 -15.41 1.13
N ASP A 220 6.01 -15.99 1.94
CA ASP A 220 4.59 -15.62 1.98
C ASP A 220 4.35 -14.33 2.75
N ARG A 221 5.18 -14.02 3.76
CA ARG A 221 4.88 -13.01 4.76
C ARG A 221 5.84 -11.83 4.86
N LEU A 222 7.09 -11.97 4.41
CA LEU A 222 8.02 -10.85 4.42
C LEU A 222 7.89 -10.05 3.14
N VAL A 223 7.51 -8.78 3.29
CA VAL A 223 7.27 -7.84 2.20
C VAL A 223 8.13 -6.59 2.35
N PRO A 224 8.42 -5.86 1.26
CA PRO A 224 9.22 -4.63 1.34
C PRO A 224 8.40 -3.47 1.93
N LEU A 225 9.11 -2.48 2.49
CA LEU A 225 8.57 -1.15 2.75
C LEU A 225 9.62 -0.11 2.34
N TYR A 226 9.28 0.77 1.41
CA TYR A 226 10.07 1.93 1.00
C TYR A 226 9.33 3.21 1.36
N LEU A 227 10.03 4.16 1.99
CA LEU A 227 9.44 5.37 2.53
C LEU A 227 10.18 6.62 2.05
N PHE A 228 9.44 7.54 1.42
CA PHE A 228 9.89 8.91 1.18
C PHE A 228 9.02 9.86 2.01
N SER A 229 9.62 10.49 3.00
CA SER A 229 8.98 11.52 3.83
C SER A 229 10.03 12.34 4.58
N ASP A 230 9.76 13.60 4.78
CA ASP A 230 10.56 14.46 5.65
C ASP A 230 10.35 14.12 7.15
N LYS A 231 9.30 13.39 7.49
CA LYS A 231 8.96 12.96 8.86
C LYS A 231 9.70 11.71 9.32
N VAL A 232 10.32 10.93 8.41
CA VAL A 232 11.01 9.68 8.76
C VAL A 232 12.52 9.83 8.76
N ILE A 233 13.20 8.98 9.55
CA ILE A 233 14.65 8.84 9.47
C ILE A 233 14.97 8.04 8.21
N VAL A 234 15.76 8.62 7.30
CA VAL A 234 16.14 7.97 6.05
C VAL A 234 17.35 7.08 6.28
N LYS A 235 17.14 5.76 6.23
CA LYS A 235 18.16 4.72 6.40
C LYS A 235 17.65 3.39 5.85
N ASP A 236 18.55 2.50 5.47
CA ASP A 236 18.25 1.10 5.19
C ASP A 236 18.23 0.29 6.51
N PHE A 237 17.04 0.17 7.11
CA PHE A 237 16.83 -0.53 8.38
C PHE A 237 16.79 -2.06 8.24
N ARG A 238 16.70 -2.59 7.01
CA ARG A 238 16.77 -4.05 6.75
C ARG A 238 18.06 -4.67 7.24
N LYS A 239 19.16 -3.88 7.25
CA LYS A 239 20.47 -4.27 7.78
C LYS A 239 20.51 -4.47 9.29
N GLU A 240 19.52 -4.00 10.00
CA GLU A 240 19.38 -4.13 11.46
C GLU A 240 18.45 -5.30 11.83
N GLU A 241 18.02 -6.10 10.85
CA GLU A 241 17.05 -7.20 11.01
C GLU A 241 15.73 -6.76 11.66
N ALA A 242 15.43 -5.46 11.61
CA ALA A 242 14.19 -4.90 12.15
C ALA A 242 13.03 -5.25 11.21
N VAL A 243 12.07 -6.00 11.73
CA VAL A 243 10.85 -6.37 11.02
C VAL A 243 9.68 -5.60 11.61
N VAL A 244 8.98 -4.83 10.77
CA VAL A 244 7.83 -4.01 11.17
C VAL A 244 6.55 -4.83 11.06
N PRO A 245 5.68 -4.85 12.09
CA PRO A 245 4.35 -5.44 11.97
C PRO A 245 3.49 -4.70 10.93
N GLN A 246 2.78 -5.43 10.08
CA GLN A 246 1.89 -4.83 9.06
C GLN A 246 0.78 -3.96 9.67
N LEU A 247 0.35 -4.26 10.89
CA LEU A 247 -0.63 -3.49 11.66
C LEU A 247 -0.22 -2.03 11.91
N GLU A 248 1.07 -1.72 11.82
CA GLU A 248 1.58 -0.36 12.00
C GLU A 248 1.39 0.53 10.77
N ILE A 249 1.03 -0.02 9.62
CA ILE A 249 0.94 0.76 8.37
C ILE A 249 -0.22 1.75 8.40
N ALA A 250 -1.42 1.34 8.80
CA ALA A 250 -2.56 2.27 8.88
C ALA A 250 -2.31 3.46 9.81
N PRO A 251 -1.90 3.28 11.07
CA PRO A 251 -1.58 4.41 11.96
C PRO A 251 -0.37 5.22 11.46
N PHE A 252 0.60 4.59 10.79
CA PHE A 252 1.71 5.31 10.19
C PHE A 252 1.23 6.23 9.04
N LEU A 253 0.31 5.77 8.17
CA LEU A 253 -0.29 6.62 7.13
C LEU A 253 -1.04 7.81 7.74
N CYS A 254 -1.78 7.61 8.84
CA CYS A 254 -2.41 8.70 9.57
C CYS A 254 -1.38 9.72 10.10
N ASN A 255 -0.26 9.25 10.67
CA ASN A 255 0.83 10.12 11.12
C ASN A 255 1.43 10.95 9.97
N LEU A 256 1.63 10.33 8.80
CA LEU A 256 2.11 11.05 7.61
C LEU A 256 1.12 12.11 7.14
N LEU A 257 -0.18 11.81 7.18
CA LEU A 257 -1.25 12.74 6.82
C LEU A 257 -1.48 13.85 7.88
N GLY A 258 -0.86 13.73 9.05
CA GLY A 258 -1.04 14.70 10.15
C GLY A 258 -2.45 14.65 10.75
N ILE A 259 -3.09 13.49 10.72
CA ILE A 259 -4.43 13.21 11.27
C ILE A 259 -4.35 12.20 12.40
N PRO A 260 -5.34 12.16 13.32
CA PRO A 260 -5.36 11.17 14.41
C PRO A 260 -5.49 9.75 13.83
N ALA A 261 -4.86 8.79 14.50
CA ALA A 261 -5.09 7.38 14.20
C ALA A 261 -6.47 6.94 14.71
N GLY A 262 -7.04 5.89 14.10
CA GLY A 262 -8.30 5.30 14.54
C GLY A 262 -8.16 4.63 15.93
N ASP A 263 -9.27 4.55 16.66
CA ASP A 263 -9.30 4.05 18.05
C ASP A 263 -8.77 2.62 18.23
N ARG A 264 -8.86 1.79 17.18
CA ARG A 264 -8.39 0.41 17.19
C ARG A 264 -7.00 0.21 16.60
N MET A 265 -6.39 1.27 16.07
CA MET A 265 -5.05 1.25 15.52
C MET A 265 -4.01 1.25 16.65
N GLN A 266 -3.01 0.38 16.56
CA GLN A 266 -1.91 0.37 17.54
C GLN A 266 -0.91 1.51 17.28
N ALA A 267 -0.09 1.84 18.28
CA ALA A 267 0.96 2.83 18.10
C ALA A 267 2.06 2.34 17.15
N VAL A 268 2.59 3.24 16.33
CA VAL A 268 3.74 2.98 15.47
C VAL A 268 5.01 2.89 16.32
N GLN A 269 5.73 1.78 16.27
CA GLN A 269 6.93 1.51 17.05
C GLN A 269 8.11 1.08 16.19
N GLY A 270 7.85 0.35 15.10
CA GLY A 270 8.87 -0.23 14.23
C GLY A 270 9.40 0.74 13.15
N ILE A 271 8.71 1.86 12.90
CA ILE A 271 9.11 2.87 11.91
C ILE A 271 9.64 4.11 12.63
N PHE A 272 10.90 4.46 12.39
CA PHE A 272 11.56 5.55 13.10
C PHE A 272 11.19 6.92 12.51
N MET A 273 10.42 7.69 13.27
CA MET A 273 10.05 9.06 12.96
C MET A 273 11.15 10.04 13.44
N LYS A 274 11.35 11.14 12.70
CA LYS A 274 12.14 12.27 13.21
C LYS A 274 11.43 12.91 14.40
N ARG A 275 12.17 13.26 15.43
CA ARG A 275 11.61 14.08 16.53
C ARG A 275 11.14 15.42 15.96
N GLY A 276 9.90 15.80 16.25
CA GLY A 276 9.39 17.11 15.91
C GLY A 276 10.27 18.21 16.52
N SER A 277 10.47 19.30 15.83
CA SER A 277 11.24 20.45 16.30
C SER A 277 10.65 21.14 17.55
N GLY A 278 9.61 20.55 18.15
CA GLY A 278 8.94 21.01 19.37
C GLY A 278 9.31 20.28 20.66
N ASP A 279 10.01 19.12 20.60
CA ASP A 279 10.33 18.30 21.79
C ASP A 279 11.75 18.54 22.34
N ALA A 280 12.35 19.68 22.05
CA ALA A 280 13.61 20.08 22.62
C ALA A 280 13.38 21.02 23.82
N ALA A 281 12.77 20.47 24.91
CA ALA A 281 12.82 21.06 26.24
C ALA A 281 12.09 20.15 27.25
N GLU A 282 12.79 19.18 27.85
CA GLU A 282 12.69 18.83 29.26
C GLU A 282 13.98 18.10 29.67
#